data_8d3bc896bddc136a581bc95642c2ef20
#
_entry.id   8d3bc896bddc136a581bc95642c2ef20
#
_cell.length_a   1.000
_cell.length_b   1.000
_cell.length_c   1.000
_cell.angle_alpha   90.00
_cell.angle_beta   90.00
_cell.angle_gamma   90.00
#
_symmetry.space_group_name_H-M   'P 1'
#
loop_
_entity.id
_entity.type
_entity.pdbx_description
1 polymer ?
#
loop_
_entity_poly.entity_id
_entity_poly.type
_entity_poly.pdbx_seq_one_letter_code
_entity_poly.pdbx_strand_id
1 'polypeptide(L)'
;MVDDDPFITTLVVKRFSSEGYRIEAFDYGEDCIGAMEKKPDLIILDYIFTRTGHQVMNGMEVFDKIKEIDQDVLVIMLSGQDRGELVLELARKGIDDYVIKDNNLIDNLNSSIKELFGREI
;
A
#
# COMPACT_ATOMS: atom_id res chain seq x y z
N MET A 1 -0.92 2.56 -5.90
CA MET A 1 -1.65 1.52 -5.16
C MET A 1 -1.43 0.16 -5.78
N VAL A 2 -1.14 -0.84 -4.98
CA VAL A 2 -0.87 -2.20 -5.44
C VAL A 2 -1.84 -3.17 -4.76
N ASP A 3 -2.78 -3.70 -5.49
CA ASP A 3 -3.76 -4.68 -4.99
C ASP A 3 -4.38 -5.38 -6.21
N ASP A 4 -4.46 -6.70 -6.17
CA ASP A 4 -5.02 -7.47 -7.28
C ASP A 4 -6.55 -7.66 -7.19
N ASP A 5 -7.18 -7.09 -6.16
CA ASP A 5 -8.63 -7.08 -6.02
C ASP A 5 -9.21 -5.84 -6.71
N PRO A 6 -9.90 -6.02 -7.85
CA PRO A 6 -10.42 -4.87 -8.60
C PRO A 6 -11.48 -4.07 -7.83
N PHE A 7 -12.19 -4.70 -6.90
CA PHE A 7 -13.16 -3.99 -6.07
C PHE A 7 -12.47 -2.99 -5.14
N ILE A 8 -11.43 -3.44 -4.45
CA ILE A 8 -10.67 -2.58 -3.52
C ILE A 8 -9.97 -1.45 -4.29
N THR A 9 -9.32 -1.80 -5.39
CA THR A 9 -8.62 -0.82 -6.23
C THR A 9 -9.56 0.26 -6.75
N THR A 10 -10.72 -0.15 -7.29
CA THR A 10 -11.70 0.79 -7.81
C THR A 10 -12.21 1.73 -6.72
N LEU A 11 -12.51 1.17 -5.54
CA LEU A 11 -13.03 1.95 -4.42
C LEU A 11 -12.03 3.01 -3.97
N VAL A 12 -10.77 2.63 -3.80
CA VAL A 12 -9.71 3.53 -3.34
C VAL A 12 -9.39 4.59 -4.39
N VAL A 13 -9.20 4.19 -5.64
CA VAL A 13 -8.89 5.13 -6.72
C VAL A 13 -10.00 6.16 -6.89
N LYS A 14 -11.24 5.71 -6.91
CA LYS A 14 -12.39 6.61 -7.07
C LYS A 14 -12.48 7.62 -5.93
N ARG A 15 -12.34 7.15 -4.69
CA ARG A 15 -12.47 8.02 -3.52
C ARG A 15 -11.37 9.07 -3.46
N PHE A 16 -10.11 8.66 -3.61
CA PHE A 16 -8.98 9.57 -3.41
C PHE A 16 -8.69 10.43 -4.62
N SER A 17 -9.00 9.97 -5.83
CA SER A 17 -8.92 10.82 -7.01
C SER A 17 -9.85 12.02 -6.91
N SER A 18 -11.03 11.83 -6.30
CA SER A 18 -11.99 12.93 -6.10
C SER A 18 -11.47 13.96 -5.10
N GLU A 19 -10.50 13.62 -4.28
CA GLU A 19 -9.89 14.52 -3.31
C GLU A 19 -8.61 15.19 -3.82
N GLY A 20 -8.29 15.00 -5.09
CA GLY A 20 -7.16 15.66 -5.71
C GLY A 20 -5.86 14.87 -5.75
N TYR A 21 -5.85 13.64 -5.24
CA TYR A 21 -4.68 12.79 -5.32
C TYR A 21 -4.53 12.20 -6.73
N ARG A 22 -3.29 12.15 -7.20
CA ARG A 22 -2.97 11.42 -8.42
C ARG A 22 -2.65 9.98 -8.03
N ILE A 23 -3.48 9.04 -8.47
CA ILE A 23 -3.34 7.63 -8.10
C ILE A 23 -3.12 6.78 -9.35
N GLU A 24 -2.10 5.95 -9.28
CA GLU A 24 -1.86 4.92 -10.30
C GLU A 24 -2.01 3.56 -9.62
N ALA A 25 -2.72 2.63 -10.24
CA ALA A 25 -3.02 1.33 -9.66
C ALA A 25 -2.32 0.22 -10.43
N PHE A 26 -1.82 -0.76 -9.69
CA PHE A 26 -1.15 -1.94 -10.25
C PHE A 26 -1.72 -3.19 -9.60
N ASP A 27 -1.84 -4.27 -10.37
CA ASP A 27 -2.30 -5.55 -9.85
C ASP A 27 -1.21 -6.25 -9.04
N TYR A 28 0.06 -6.07 -9.42
CA TYR A 28 1.18 -6.76 -8.79
C TYR A 28 2.32 -5.80 -8.45
N GLY A 29 3.09 -6.18 -7.42
CA GLY A 29 4.19 -5.36 -6.95
C GLY A 29 5.29 -5.14 -7.98
N GLU A 30 5.53 -6.11 -8.84
CA GLU A 30 6.54 -6.01 -9.88
C GLU A 30 6.29 -4.82 -10.80
N ASP A 31 5.03 -4.57 -11.12
CA ASP A 31 4.65 -3.42 -11.96
C ASP A 31 4.85 -2.10 -11.22
N CYS A 32 4.57 -2.09 -9.92
CA CYS A 32 4.81 -0.92 -9.09
C CYS A 32 6.30 -0.62 -9.00
N ILE A 33 7.12 -1.64 -8.80
CA ILE A 33 8.57 -1.49 -8.74
C ILE A 33 9.09 -0.88 -10.04
N GLY A 34 8.56 -1.34 -11.19
CA GLY A 34 8.93 -0.77 -12.49
C GLY A 34 8.53 0.69 -12.65
N ALA A 35 7.55 1.17 -11.89
CA ALA A 35 7.08 2.55 -11.95
C ALA A 35 7.70 3.45 -10.88
N MET A 36 8.63 2.96 -10.07
CA MET A 36 9.27 3.75 -9.00
C MET A 36 10.05 4.96 -9.53
N GLU A 37 10.45 4.95 -10.78
CA GLU A 37 11.10 6.10 -11.42
C GLU A 37 10.22 7.34 -11.42
N LYS A 38 8.90 7.19 -11.32
CA LYS A 38 7.95 8.30 -11.23
C LYS A 38 7.94 8.97 -9.86
N LYS A 39 8.72 8.46 -8.92
CA LYS A 39 8.89 8.99 -7.55
C LYS A 39 7.57 9.22 -6.82
N PRO A 40 6.80 8.15 -6.56
CA PRO A 40 5.56 8.30 -5.78
C PRO A 40 5.86 8.80 -4.38
N ASP A 41 4.95 9.57 -3.82
CA ASP A 41 5.05 10.08 -2.45
C ASP A 41 4.60 9.03 -1.42
N LEU A 42 3.66 8.20 -1.82
CA LEU A 42 3.05 7.19 -0.96
C LEU A 42 2.68 5.96 -1.79
N ILE A 43 2.91 4.79 -1.22
CA ILE A 43 2.47 3.53 -1.81
C ILE A 43 1.51 2.84 -0.85
N ILE A 44 0.34 2.47 -1.36
CA ILE A 44 -0.62 1.64 -0.65
C ILE A 44 -0.44 0.23 -1.19
N LEU A 45 -0.05 -0.70 -0.33
CA LEU A 45 0.45 -2.00 -0.73
C LEU A 45 -0.32 -3.12 -0.05
N ASP A 46 -0.93 -4.00 -0.84
CA ASP A 46 -1.57 -5.20 -0.32
C ASP A 46 -0.51 -6.19 0.18
N TYR A 47 -0.79 -6.83 1.31
CA TYR A 47 0.11 -7.81 1.88
C TYR A 47 0.05 -9.15 1.14
N ILE A 48 -1.16 -9.58 0.73
CA ILE A 48 -1.36 -10.87 0.07
C ILE A 48 -2.01 -10.68 -1.29
N PHE A 49 -1.38 -11.22 -2.33
CA PHE A 49 -1.92 -11.27 -3.69
C PHE A 49 -2.52 -12.66 -3.90
N THR A 50 -3.83 -12.73 -4.07
CA THR A 50 -4.58 -13.99 -4.07
C THR A 50 -4.98 -14.50 -5.44
N ARG A 51 -4.95 -13.66 -6.47
CA ARG A 51 -5.38 -14.00 -7.83
C ARG A 51 -4.24 -14.53 -8.67
N THR A 52 -3.47 -15.47 -8.15
CA THR A 52 -2.25 -15.85 -8.83
C THR A 52 -2.23 -17.31 -9.21
N GLY A 53 -2.06 -17.60 -10.50
CA GLY A 53 -1.52 -18.85 -10.97
C GLY A 53 -0.01 -18.78 -11.17
N HIS A 54 0.64 -17.68 -10.77
CA HIS A 54 2.05 -17.42 -11.00
C HIS A 54 2.75 -17.07 -9.69
N GLN A 55 4.06 -17.28 -9.66
CA GLN A 55 4.85 -16.78 -8.54
C GLN A 55 4.97 -15.27 -8.66
N VAL A 56 4.32 -14.56 -7.75
CA VAL A 56 4.45 -13.12 -7.64
C VAL A 56 4.99 -12.79 -6.26
N MET A 57 5.62 -11.64 -6.15
CA MET A 57 6.15 -11.17 -4.88
C MET A 57 5.00 -10.87 -3.92
N ASN A 58 5.14 -11.30 -2.67
CA ASN A 58 4.18 -10.91 -1.63
C ASN A 58 4.46 -9.47 -1.17
N GLY A 59 3.57 -8.94 -0.33
CA GLY A 59 3.69 -7.55 0.12
C GLY A 59 5.01 -7.22 0.81
N MET A 60 5.56 -8.15 1.59
CA MET A 60 6.83 -7.92 2.28
C MET A 60 8.01 -7.85 1.32
N GLU A 61 8.04 -8.73 0.33
CA GLU A 61 9.09 -8.71 -0.69
C GLU A 61 9.03 -7.43 -1.52
N VAL A 62 7.82 -7.00 -1.87
CA VAL A 62 7.62 -5.74 -2.59
C VAL A 62 8.08 -4.56 -1.74
N PHE A 63 7.71 -4.55 -0.46
CA PHE A 63 8.12 -3.52 0.48
C PHE A 63 9.65 -3.40 0.54
N ASP A 64 10.35 -4.52 0.68
CA ASP A 64 11.80 -4.53 0.73
C ASP A 64 12.43 -3.93 -0.53
N LYS A 65 11.90 -4.29 -1.71
CA LYS A 65 12.37 -3.76 -2.99
C LYS A 65 12.10 -2.27 -3.12
N ILE A 66 10.93 -1.82 -2.71
CA ILE A 66 10.57 -0.41 -2.76
C ILE A 66 11.54 0.41 -1.90
N LYS A 67 11.82 -0.04 -0.68
CA LYS A 67 12.73 0.67 0.23
C LYS A 67 14.18 0.64 -0.24
N GLU A 68 14.60 -0.38 -0.98
CA GLU A 68 15.90 -0.38 -1.63
C GLU A 68 16.03 0.73 -2.67
N ILE A 69 14.94 1.00 -3.42
CA ILE A 69 14.94 2.00 -4.47
C ILE A 69 14.78 3.41 -3.89
N ASP A 70 13.90 3.57 -2.90
CA ASP A 70 13.63 4.86 -2.27
C ASP A 70 13.30 4.64 -0.79
N GLN A 71 14.23 4.99 0.08
CA GLN A 71 14.06 4.83 1.53
C GLN A 71 13.03 5.79 2.12
N ASP A 72 12.75 6.88 1.43
CA ASP A 72 11.92 7.97 1.96
C ASP A 72 10.46 7.85 1.56
N VAL A 73 10.12 6.98 0.62
CA VAL A 73 8.73 6.81 0.20
C VAL A 73 7.90 6.24 1.35
N LEU A 74 6.72 6.80 1.57
CA LEU A 74 5.81 6.32 2.60
C LEU A 74 5.08 5.07 2.09
N VAL A 75 4.90 4.08 2.96
CA VAL A 75 4.20 2.85 2.61
C VAL A 75 3.14 2.52 3.66
N ILE A 76 1.91 2.36 3.21
CA ILE A 76 0.80 1.84 4.01
C ILE A 76 0.53 0.41 3.56
N MET A 77 0.59 -0.53 4.48
CA MET A 77 0.28 -1.93 4.18
C MET A 77 -1.21 -2.20 4.43
N LEU A 78 -1.87 -2.84 3.46
CA LEU A 78 -3.25 -3.31 3.61
C LEU A 78 -3.25 -4.82 3.88
N SER A 79 -4.10 -5.27 4.79
CA SER A 79 -4.25 -6.69 5.06
C SER A 79 -5.68 -7.02 5.45
N GLY A 80 -6.14 -8.19 5.06
CA GLY A 80 -7.48 -8.68 5.41
C GLY A 80 -7.59 -9.21 6.84
N GLN A 81 -6.49 -9.28 7.58
CA GLN A 81 -6.47 -9.88 8.90
C GLN A 81 -5.71 -9.03 9.91
N ASP A 82 -6.28 -8.93 11.10
CA ASP A 82 -5.61 -8.33 12.24
C ASP A 82 -4.78 -9.41 12.93
N ARG A 83 -3.50 -9.47 12.58
CA ARG A 83 -2.54 -10.38 13.21
C ARG A 83 -1.51 -9.54 13.96
N GLY A 84 -1.51 -9.66 15.27
CA GLY A 84 -0.56 -8.92 16.09
C GLY A 84 0.89 -9.20 15.73
N GLU A 85 1.23 -10.46 15.42
CA GLU A 85 2.59 -10.82 15.01
C GLU A 85 3.01 -10.15 13.71
N LEU A 86 2.10 -10.10 12.74
CA LEU A 86 2.36 -9.44 11.46
C LEU A 86 2.57 -7.95 11.65
N VAL A 87 1.74 -7.30 12.45
CA VAL A 87 1.85 -5.88 12.73
C VAL A 87 3.21 -5.56 13.37
N LEU A 88 3.65 -6.39 14.33
CA LEU A 88 4.96 -6.23 14.96
C LEU A 88 6.11 -6.39 13.96
N GLU A 89 6.02 -7.38 13.08
CA GLU A 89 7.03 -7.59 12.05
C GLU A 89 7.11 -6.41 11.10
N LEU A 90 5.96 -5.91 10.64
CA LEU A 90 5.89 -4.75 9.76
C LEU A 90 6.47 -3.50 10.43
N ALA A 91 6.16 -3.32 11.71
CA ALA A 91 6.71 -2.20 12.48
C ALA A 91 8.24 -2.27 12.58
N ARG A 92 8.78 -3.46 12.80
CA ARG A 92 10.24 -3.66 12.88
C ARG A 92 10.92 -3.38 11.54
N LYS A 93 10.23 -3.60 10.43
CA LYS A 93 10.76 -3.35 9.09
C LYS A 93 10.61 -1.89 8.65
N GLY A 94 9.91 -1.07 9.45
CA GLY A 94 9.79 0.34 9.17
C GLY A 94 8.60 0.71 8.29
N ILE A 95 7.54 -0.09 8.30
CA ILE A 95 6.29 0.28 7.61
C ILE A 95 5.73 1.55 8.26
N ASP A 96 5.18 2.44 7.45
CA ASP A 96 4.68 3.72 7.96
C ASP A 96 3.31 3.60 8.60
N ASP A 97 2.45 2.74 8.06
CA ASP A 97 1.17 2.45 8.69
C ASP A 97 0.61 1.12 8.17
N TYR A 98 -0.43 0.65 8.83
CA TYR A 98 -1.07 -0.63 8.57
C TYR A 98 -2.59 -0.43 8.67
N VAL A 99 -3.32 -0.83 7.64
CA VAL A 99 -4.78 -0.67 7.58
C VAL A 99 -5.43 -2.00 7.25
N ILE A 100 -6.49 -2.34 7.98
CA ILE A 100 -7.22 -3.59 7.79
C ILE A 100 -8.28 -3.40 6.72
N LYS A 101 -8.44 -4.39 5.83
CA LYS A 101 -9.46 -4.41 4.78
C LYS A 101 -10.80 -4.82 5.38
N ASP A 102 -11.48 -3.90 6.06
CA ASP A 102 -12.80 -4.11 6.62
C ASP A 102 -13.75 -3.00 6.16
N ASN A 103 -14.92 -2.90 6.79
CA ASN A 103 -15.92 -1.89 6.43
C ASN A 103 -15.43 -0.45 6.66
N ASN A 104 -14.39 -0.27 7.46
CA ASN A 104 -13.82 1.05 7.77
C ASN A 104 -12.57 1.35 6.94
N LEU A 105 -12.27 0.56 5.91
CA LEU A 105 -11.05 0.69 5.11
C LEU A 105 -10.84 2.11 4.61
N ILE A 106 -11.84 2.71 3.98
CA ILE A 106 -11.71 4.04 3.38
C ILE A 106 -11.47 5.10 4.45
N ASP A 107 -12.23 5.08 5.53
CA ASP A 107 -12.06 6.06 6.61
C ASP A 107 -10.69 5.92 7.28
N ASN A 108 -10.26 4.70 7.55
CA ASN A 108 -8.97 4.45 8.18
C ASN A 108 -7.81 4.81 7.25
N LEU A 109 -7.94 4.50 5.96
CA LEU A 109 -6.95 4.85 4.97
C LEU A 109 -6.85 6.37 4.80
N ASN A 110 -7.98 7.06 4.78
CA ASN A 110 -8.01 8.52 4.71
C ASN A 110 -7.30 9.16 5.91
N SER A 111 -7.57 8.66 7.11
CA SER A 111 -6.90 9.14 8.33
C SER A 111 -5.40 8.91 8.28
N SER A 112 -4.99 7.74 7.82
CA SER A 112 -3.58 7.37 7.69
C SER A 112 -2.85 8.28 6.70
N ILE A 113 -3.44 8.50 5.53
CA ILE A 113 -2.84 9.34 4.50
C ILE A 113 -2.66 10.78 5.02
N LYS A 114 -3.67 11.33 5.65
CA LYS A 114 -3.60 12.69 6.20
C LYS A 114 -2.56 12.82 7.29
N GLU A 115 -2.47 11.82 8.16
CA GLU A 115 -1.47 11.83 9.23
C GLU A 115 -0.05 11.75 8.66
N LEU A 116 0.19 10.85 7.72
CA LEU A 116 1.52 10.68 7.14
C LEU A 116 1.97 11.90 6.36
N PHE A 117 1.10 12.49 5.55
CA PHE A 117 1.45 13.70 4.81
C PHE A 117 1.59 14.92 5.74
N GLY A 118 0.85 14.96 6.85
CA GLY A 118 1.01 15.98 7.85
C GLY A 118 2.38 15.99 8.53
N ARG A 119 2.99 14.82 8.68
CA ARG A 119 4.32 14.68 9.29
C ARG A 119 5.44 15.24 8.41
N GLU A 120 5.22 15.37 7.12
CA GLU A 120 6.21 15.86 6.17
C GLU A 120 6.29 17.39 6.13
N ILE A 121 5.36 18.07 6.77
CA ILE A 121 5.35 19.53 6.85
C ILE A 121 6.20 20.04 8.07
#